data_c2c3a6a63780da40d707c1acda8b27ca
#
_entry.id   c2c3a6a63780da40d707c1acda8b27ca
#
_cell.length_a   1.000
_cell.length_b   1.000
_cell.length_c   1.000
_cell.angle_alpha   90.00
_cell.angle_beta   90.00
_cell.angle_gamma   90.00
#
_symmetry.space_group_name_H-M   'P 1'
#
loop_
_entity.id
_entity.type
_entity.pdbx_description
1 polymer ?
#
loop_
_entity_poly.entity_id
_entity_poly.type
_entity_poly.pdbx_seq_one_letter_code
_entity_poly.pdbx_strand_id
1 'polypeptide(L)'
;MYIKSLELKNYRNYQNLQLDFDKGTNIFYGDNAQGKTNILESVYICGTTKSHKGSKDKEIIRFGEEESRIRMMVKKDELSYKIDMHLRKNKAKGVAINGLPIKKARELFGIVNLVFFSPEDLNIIKNGPGERRKIGRAHV
;
A
#
# COMPACT_ATOMS: atom_id res chain seq x y z
N MET A 1 -14.88 -7.86 0.99
CA MET A 1 -13.43 -7.88 0.72
C MET A 1 -12.65 -7.75 2.01
N TYR A 2 -11.64 -8.59 2.22
CA TYR A 2 -10.71 -8.40 3.32
C TYR A 2 -9.32 -8.91 2.94
N ILE A 3 -8.29 -8.35 3.60
CA ILE A 3 -6.91 -8.74 3.36
C ILE A 3 -6.60 -9.95 4.24
N LYS A 4 -6.11 -11.03 3.64
CA LYS A 4 -5.73 -12.25 4.37
C LYS A 4 -4.30 -12.18 4.86
N SER A 5 -3.38 -11.71 4.02
CA SER A 5 -1.97 -11.67 4.38
C SER A 5 -1.23 -10.61 3.60
N LEU A 6 -0.06 -10.25 4.11
CA LEU A 6 0.84 -9.28 3.49
C LEU A 6 2.26 -9.79 3.65
N GLU A 7 3.02 -9.79 2.56
CA GLU A 7 4.43 -10.12 2.55
C GLU A 7 5.22 -8.95 2.00
N LEU A 8 6.25 -8.54 2.72
CA LEU A 8 7.16 -7.48 2.29
C LEU A 8 8.57 -8.04 2.19
N LYS A 9 9.27 -7.69 1.11
CA LYS A 9 10.67 -8.05 0.94
C LYS A 9 11.46 -6.82 0.50
N ASN A 10 12.49 -6.48 1.27
CA ASN A 10 13.35 -5.31 1.02
C ASN A 10 12.51 -4.02 0.83
N TYR A 11 11.54 -3.86 1.71
CA TYR A 11 10.61 -2.73 1.70
C TYR A 11 10.90 -1.82 2.88
N ARG A 12 11.31 -0.58 2.61
CA ARG A 12 11.65 0.40 3.65
C ARG A 12 12.67 -0.19 4.63
N ASN A 13 12.28 -0.28 5.90
CA ASN A 13 13.12 -0.85 6.96
C ASN A 13 12.96 -2.36 7.11
N TYR A 14 12.12 -2.99 6.32
CA TYR A 14 11.87 -4.43 6.41
C TYR A 14 12.67 -5.20 5.37
N GLN A 15 13.52 -6.13 5.83
CA GLN A 15 14.15 -7.08 4.93
C GLN A 15 13.15 -8.15 4.52
N ASN A 16 12.44 -8.70 5.49
CA ASN A 16 11.36 -9.65 5.28
C ASN A 16 10.29 -9.42 6.35
N LEU A 17 9.04 -9.39 5.94
CA LEU A 17 7.91 -9.29 6.86
C LEU A 17 6.78 -10.14 6.31
N GLN A 18 6.18 -10.95 7.18
CA GLN A 18 4.99 -11.73 6.87
C GLN A 18 3.94 -11.42 7.93
N LEU A 19 2.77 -10.98 7.50
CA LEU A 19 1.64 -10.72 8.40
C LEU A 19 0.41 -11.47 7.90
N ASP A 20 -0.29 -12.09 8.84
CA ASP A 20 -1.61 -12.66 8.60
C ASP A 20 -2.63 -11.82 9.36
N PHE A 21 -3.76 -11.54 8.73
CA PHE A 21 -4.77 -10.65 9.29
C PHE A 21 -6.04 -11.40 9.64
N ASP A 22 -6.74 -10.88 10.65
CA ASP A 22 -8.09 -11.30 10.95
C ASP A 22 -9.06 -10.66 9.95
N LYS A 23 -10.20 -11.31 9.74
CA LYS A 23 -11.23 -10.83 8.83
C LYS A 23 -11.81 -9.48 9.25
N GLY A 24 -11.88 -9.23 10.55
CA GLY A 24 -12.41 -7.98 11.10
C GLY A 24 -11.36 -6.88 11.20
N THR A 25 -11.31 -6.22 12.35
CA THR A 25 -10.40 -5.11 12.61
C THR A 25 -9.04 -5.63 13.07
N ASN A 26 -7.97 -5.09 12.47
CA ASN A 26 -6.60 -5.35 12.85
C ASN A 26 -5.97 -4.05 13.33
N ILE A 27 -5.32 -4.08 14.48
CA ILE A 27 -4.73 -2.89 15.08
C ILE A 27 -3.22 -3.07 15.17
N PHE A 28 -2.47 -2.09 14.62
CA PHE A 28 -1.02 -2.03 14.76
C PHE A 28 -0.66 -1.02 15.82
N TYR A 29 0.12 -1.43 16.81
CA TYR A 29 0.55 -0.54 17.89
C TYR A 29 1.99 -0.82 18.27
N GLY A 30 2.60 0.11 19.02
CA GLY A 30 3.99 0.01 19.46
C GLY A 30 4.69 1.35 19.36
N ASP A 31 5.96 1.37 19.75
CA ASP A 31 6.74 2.61 19.81
C ASP A 31 7.27 3.06 18.45
N ASN A 32 7.38 2.18 17.49
CA ASN A 32 7.89 2.49 16.15
C ASN A 32 6.75 2.90 15.22
N ALA A 33 6.42 4.19 15.25
CA ALA A 33 5.34 4.72 14.41
C ALA A 33 5.65 4.61 12.92
N GLN A 34 6.93 4.73 12.53
CA GLN A 34 7.32 4.64 11.11
C GLN A 34 7.07 3.25 10.54
N GLY A 35 7.39 2.19 11.30
CA GLY A 35 7.16 0.83 10.85
C GLY A 35 5.69 0.54 10.57
N LYS A 36 4.81 1.01 11.46
CA LYS A 36 3.36 0.82 11.30
C LYS A 36 2.84 1.57 10.08
N THR A 37 3.26 2.81 9.90
CA THR A 37 2.87 3.61 8.75
C THR A 37 3.36 2.97 7.45
N ASN A 38 4.56 2.40 7.45
CA ASN A 38 5.12 1.74 6.27
C ASN A 38 4.31 0.49 5.89
N ILE A 39 3.78 -0.24 6.86
CA ILE A 39 2.89 -1.38 6.59
C ILE A 39 1.62 -0.89 5.90
N LEU A 40 0.99 0.16 6.43
CA LEU A 40 -0.21 0.73 5.82
C LEU A 40 0.07 1.29 4.42
N GLU A 41 1.24 1.90 4.23
CA GLU A 41 1.68 2.37 2.92
C GLU A 41 1.72 1.22 1.91
N SER A 42 2.24 0.06 2.32
CA SER A 42 2.35 -1.10 1.42
C SER A 42 0.98 -1.59 0.96
N VAL A 43 -0.02 -1.57 1.85
CA VAL A 43 -1.39 -1.92 1.50
C VAL A 43 -1.95 -0.91 0.49
N TYR A 44 -1.71 0.37 0.74
CA TYR A 44 -2.15 1.44 -0.16
C TYR A 44 -1.53 1.28 -1.56
N ILE A 45 -0.25 0.95 -1.63
CA ILE A 45 0.44 0.70 -2.91
C ILE A 45 -0.21 -0.47 -3.65
N CYS A 46 -0.56 -1.54 -2.94
CA CYS A 46 -1.21 -2.70 -3.57
C CYS A 46 -2.59 -2.38 -4.14
N GLY A 47 -3.26 -1.37 -3.61
CA GLY A 47 -4.57 -0.96 -4.12
C GLY A 47 -4.53 0.14 -5.18
N THR A 48 -3.45 0.91 -5.24
CA THR A 48 -3.40 2.13 -6.07
C THR A 48 -2.17 2.22 -6.97
N THR A 49 -1.16 1.40 -6.77
CA THR A 49 0.18 1.43 -7.39
C THR A 49 1.07 2.58 -6.94
N LYS A 50 0.60 3.44 -6.06
CA LYS A 50 1.36 4.62 -5.59
C LYS A 50 1.38 4.70 -4.07
N SER A 51 2.45 5.30 -3.53
CA SER A 51 2.54 5.60 -2.10
C SER A 51 1.62 6.77 -1.74
N HIS A 52 0.92 6.66 -0.61
CA HIS A 52 0.10 7.77 -0.10
C HIS A 52 0.97 8.98 0.33
N LYS A 53 2.26 8.74 0.57
CA LYS A 53 3.21 9.80 0.92
C LYS A 53 3.79 10.50 -0.31
N GLY A 54 3.44 10.03 -1.52
CA GLY A 54 4.03 10.55 -2.75
C GLY A 54 5.46 10.07 -2.98
N SER A 55 5.94 9.08 -2.22
CA SER A 55 7.29 8.57 -2.36
C SER A 55 7.49 7.85 -3.70
N LYS A 56 8.68 8.03 -4.28
CA LYS A 56 9.05 7.32 -5.49
C LYS A 56 9.47 5.89 -5.15
N ASP A 57 9.38 4.99 -6.14
CA ASP A 57 9.73 3.58 -5.93
C ASP A 57 11.12 3.40 -5.34
N LYS A 58 12.11 4.17 -5.82
CA LYS A 58 13.48 4.09 -5.31
C LYS A 58 13.62 4.47 -3.84
N GLU A 59 12.69 5.29 -3.33
CA GLU A 59 12.68 5.69 -1.92
C GLU A 59 12.05 4.62 -1.05
N ILE A 60 11.18 3.80 -1.62
CA ILE A 60 10.48 2.72 -0.92
C ILE A 60 11.37 1.49 -0.79
N ILE A 61 12.19 1.22 -1.79
CA ILE A 61 13.12 0.10 -1.78
C ILE A 61 14.10 0.24 -0.62
N ARG A 62 14.32 -0.86 0.09
CA ARG A 62 15.22 -0.86 1.25
C ARG A 62 16.61 -0.36 0.86
N PHE A 63 17.20 0.46 1.72
CA PHE A 63 18.53 1.02 1.48
C PHE A 63 19.55 -0.07 1.16
N GLY A 64 20.31 0.13 0.10
CA GLY A 64 21.32 -0.84 -0.35
C GLY A 64 20.78 -1.92 -1.28
N GLU A 65 19.48 -1.99 -1.49
CA GLU A 65 18.86 -2.99 -2.35
C GLU A 65 18.44 -2.39 -3.70
N GLU A 66 18.35 -3.24 -4.72
CA GLU A 66 17.97 -2.82 -6.06
C GLU A 66 16.48 -2.98 -6.35
N GLU A 67 15.79 -3.82 -5.58
CA GLU A 67 14.38 -4.11 -5.80
C GLU A 67 13.68 -4.44 -4.51
N SER A 68 12.35 -4.31 -4.54
CA SER A 68 11.47 -4.63 -3.42
C SER A 68 10.24 -5.35 -3.94
N ARG A 69 9.64 -6.16 -3.10
CA ARG A 69 8.42 -6.89 -3.44
C ARG A 69 7.38 -6.73 -2.35
N ILE A 70 6.13 -6.55 -2.78
CA ILE A 70 4.97 -6.53 -1.91
C ILE A 70 4.01 -7.56 -2.46
N ARG A 71 3.56 -8.47 -1.60
CA ARG A 71 2.51 -9.44 -1.97
C ARG A 71 1.37 -9.35 -0.99
N MET A 72 0.18 -9.14 -1.50
CA MET A 72 -1.02 -9.04 -0.68
C MET A 72 -2.05 -10.06 -1.17
N MET A 73 -2.54 -10.89 -0.22
CA MET A 73 -3.63 -11.83 -0.50
C MET A 73 -4.93 -11.19 -0.05
N VAL A 74 -5.89 -11.11 -0.95
CA VAL A 74 -7.20 -10.51 -0.70
C VAL A 74 -8.28 -11.55 -0.98
N LYS A 75 -9.29 -11.60 -0.13
CA LYS A 75 -10.48 -12.42 -0.37
C LYS A 75 -11.68 -11.52 -0.63
N LYS A 76 -12.38 -11.79 -1.74
CA LYS A 76 -13.57 -11.05 -2.15
C LYS A 76 -14.56 -12.02 -2.78
N ASP A 77 -15.78 -12.07 -2.25
CA ASP A 77 -16.87 -12.89 -2.80
C ASP A 77 -16.46 -14.35 -3.04
N GLU A 78 -15.86 -14.98 -2.02
CA GLU A 78 -15.38 -16.37 -2.05
C GLU A 78 -14.17 -16.61 -2.96
N LEU A 79 -13.70 -15.59 -3.66
CA LEU A 79 -12.51 -15.68 -4.51
C LEU A 79 -11.29 -15.09 -3.78
N SER A 80 -10.13 -15.72 -3.99
CA SER A 80 -8.87 -15.24 -3.46
C SER A 80 -8.04 -14.62 -4.59
N TYR A 81 -7.48 -13.43 -4.32
CA TYR A 81 -6.64 -12.72 -5.28
C TYR A 81 -5.27 -12.51 -4.67
N LYS A 82 -4.24 -12.81 -5.44
CA LYS A 82 -2.86 -12.53 -5.09
C LYS A 82 -2.40 -11.31 -5.88
N ILE A 83 -2.07 -10.23 -5.17
CA ILE A 83 -1.57 -9.00 -5.79
C ILE A 83 -0.08 -8.92 -5.52
N ASP A 84 0.73 -8.86 -6.56
CA ASP A 84 2.18 -8.74 -6.50
C ASP A 84 2.61 -7.39 -7.06
N MET A 85 3.41 -6.67 -6.28
CA MET A 85 4.10 -5.45 -6.71
C MET A 85 5.59 -5.71 -6.72
N HIS A 86 6.24 -5.44 -7.84
CA HIS A 86 7.69 -5.55 -7.96
C HIS A 86 8.25 -4.16 -8.25
N LEU A 87 8.88 -3.56 -7.24
CA LEU A 87 9.49 -2.24 -7.35
C LEU A 87 10.96 -2.39 -7.72
N ARG A 88 11.41 -1.63 -8.70
CA ARG A 88 12.80 -1.67 -9.19
C ARG A 88 13.33 -0.25 -9.36
N LYS A 89 14.60 -0.04 -9.03
CA LYS A 89 15.21 1.30 -9.06
C LYS A 89 15.22 1.93 -10.46
N ASN A 90 15.57 1.14 -11.47
CA ASN A 90 15.85 1.67 -12.81
C ASN A 90 14.89 1.16 -13.86
N LYS A 91 13.75 0.59 -13.44
CA LYS A 91 12.74 0.05 -14.35
C LYS A 91 11.36 0.40 -13.82
N ALA A 92 10.37 0.38 -14.71
CA ALA A 92 8.98 0.52 -14.30
C ALA A 92 8.59 -0.62 -13.37
N LYS A 93 7.71 -0.33 -12.41
CA LYS A 93 7.21 -1.36 -11.49
C LYS A 93 6.40 -2.41 -12.25
N GLY A 94 6.50 -3.64 -11.79
CA GLY A 94 5.66 -4.72 -12.28
C GLY A 94 4.50 -4.95 -11.33
N VAL A 95 3.31 -5.16 -11.88
CA VAL A 95 2.10 -5.47 -11.11
C VAL A 95 1.45 -6.70 -11.72
N ALA A 96 1.09 -7.66 -10.88
CA ALA A 96 0.42 -8.87 -11.33
C ALA A 96 -0.74 -9.24 -10.40
N ILE A 97 -1.81 -9.75 -10.97
CA ILE A 97 -2.95 -10.30 -10.24
C ILE A 97 -3.01 -11.79 -10.57
N ASN A 98 -2.89 -12.63 -9.54
CA ASN A 98 -2.87 -14.09 -9.69
C ASN A 98 -1.81 -14.56 -10.72
N GLY A 99 -0.64 -13.90 -10.69
CA GLY A 99 0.47 -14.24 -11.58
C GLY A 99 0.37 -13.66 -12.98
N LEU A 100 -0.72 -12.97 -13.33
CA LEU A 100 -0.91 -12.36 -14.64
C LEU A 100 -0.57 -10.88 -14.59
N PRO A 101 0.41 -10.42 -15.37
CA PRO A 101 0.75 -9.00 -15.39
C PRO A 101 -0.42 -8.13 -15.83
N ILE A 102 -0.59 -6.98 -15.19
CA ILE A 102 -1.59 -6.00 -15.58
C ILE A 102 -0.87 -4.75 -16.12
N LYS A 103 -1.55 -4.01 -16.98
CA LYS A 103 -0.99 -2.81 -17.60
C LYS A 103 -1.51 -1.52 -17.00
N LYS A 104 -2.71 -1.56 -16.40
CA LYS A 104 -3.37 -0.36 -15.89
C LYS A 104 -3.78 -0.53 -14.44
N ALA A 105 -3.50 0.48 -13.62
CA ALA A 105 -3.84 0.48 -12.20
C ALA A 105 -5.33 0.27 -11.94
N ARG A 106 -6.19 0.71 -12.84
CA ARG A 106 -7.64 0.57 -12.70
C ARG A 106 -8.10 -0.88 -12.59
N GLU A 107 -7.30 -1.84 -13.05
CA GLU A 107 -7.63 -3.26 -12.91
C GLU A 107 -7.60 -3.71 -11.45
N LEU A 108 -6.90 -3.00 -10.58
CA LEU A 108 -6.90 -3.27 -9.15
C LEU A 108 -8.17 -2.75 -8.46
N PHE A 109 -8.78 -1.70 -8.99
CA PHE A 109 -9.92 -1.04 -8.36
C PHE A 109 -11.15 -1.94 -8.23
N GLY A 110 -11.29 -2.93 -9.09
CA GLY A 110 -12.36 -3.92 -9.02
C GLY A 110 -12.14 -4.97 -7.93
N ILE A 111 -10.91 -5.08 -7.41
CA ILE A 111 -10.54 -6.08 -6.41
C ILE A 111 -10.33 -5.44 -5.05
N VAL A 112 -9.61 -4.31 -4.99
CA VAL A 112 -9.26 -3.64 -3.75
C VAL A 112 -10.02 -2.34 -3.63
N ASN A 113 -10.88 -2.25 -2.62
CA ASN A 113 -11.58 -1.03 -2.26
C ASN A 113 -10.95 -0.50 -0.98
N LEU A 114 -10.38 0.70 -1.06
CA LEU A 114 -9.52 1.22 -0.03
C LEU A 114 -9.95 2.63 0.37
N VAL A 115 -10.09 2.84 1.69
CA VAL A 115 -10.23 4.18 2.27
C VAL A 115 -9.06 4.35 3.22
N PHE A 116 -8.29 5.40 3.03
CA PHE A 116 -7.09 5.67 3.81
C PHE A 116 -7.22 6.98 4.58
N PHE A 117 -6.97 6.90 5.88
CA PHE A 117 -6.96 8.07 6.75
C PHE A 117 -5.59 8.19 7.42
N SER A 118 -4.97 9.36 7.33
CA SER A 118 -3.69 9.63 7.96
C SER A 118 -3.80 10.80 8.94
N PRO A 119 -2.82 11.00 9.83
CA PRO A 119 -2.82 12.16 10.73
C PRO A 119 -2.84 13.50 9.98
N GLU A 120 -2.32 13.57 8.77
CA GLU A 120 -2.35 14.76 7.93
C GLU A 120 -3.79 15.17 7.59
N ASP A 121 -4.68 14.19 7.41
CA ASP A 121 -6.09 14.45 7.13
C ASP A 121 -6.77 15.14 8.33
N LEU A 122 -6.36 14.77 9.54
CA LEU A 122 -6.85 15.42 10.76
C LEU A 122 -6.35 16.86 10.86
N ASN A 123 -5.13 17.13 10.43
CA ASN A 123 -4.57 18.48 10.40
C ASN A 123 -5.36 19.38 9.44
N ILE A 124 -5.87 18.86 8.36
CA ILE A 124 -6.68 19.60 7.41
C ILE A 124 -7.96 20.10 8.08
N ILE A 125 -8.58 19.28 8.89
CA ILE A 125 -9.78 19.70 9.65
C ILE A 125 -9.44 20.85 10.60
N LYS A 126 -8.25 20.82 11.22
CA LYS A 126 -7.79 21.87 12.13
C LYS A 126 -7.37 23.15 11.42
N ASN A 127 -6.82 23.02 10.19
CA ASN A 127 -6.22 24.12 9.46
C ASN A 127 -7.18 24.86 8.52
N GLY A 128 -8.41 24.37 8.37
CA GLY A 128 -9.49 25.07 7.70
C GLY A 128 -9.71 24.72 6.24
N PRO A 129 -10.54 25.49 5.52
CA PRO A 129 -11.06 25.11 4.21
C PRO A 129 -10.03 24.94 3.09
N GLY A 130 -8.91 25.68 3.14
CA GLY A 130 -7.88 25.58 2.11
C GLY A 130 -7.25 24.19 2.04
N GLU A 131 -6.96 23.62 3.20
CA GLU A 131 -6.39 22.28 3.28
C GLU A 131 -7.40 21.20 2.86
N ARG A 132 -8.68 21.39 3.21
CA ARG A 132 -9.74 20.48 2.78
C ARG A 132 -9.86 20.43 1.26
N ARG A 133 -9.67 21.56 0.57
CA ARG A 133 -9.70 21.59 -0.89
C ARG A 133 -8.55 20.80 -1.52
N LYS A 134 -7.37 20.82 -0.89
CA LYS A 134 -6.24 20.01 -1.36
C LYS A 134 -6.56 18.53 -1.34
N ILE A 135 -7.18 18.04 -0.27
CA ILE A 135 -7.60 16.63 -0.20
C ILE A 135 -8.58 16.31 -1.33
N GLY A 136 -9.61 17.13 -1.53
CA GLY A 136 -10.58 16.93 -2.58
C GLY A 136 -9.92 16.78 -3.96
N ARG A 137 -8.90 17.59 -4.25
CA ARG A 137 -8.16 17.51 -5.51
C ARG A 137 -7.30 16.26 -5.61
N ALA A 138 -6.72 15.83 -4.51
CA ALA A 138 -5.84 14.66 -4.48
C ALA A 138 -6.60 13.34 -4.68
N HIS A 139 -7.86 13.31 -4.31
CA HIS A 139 -8.68 12.09 -4.34
C HIS A 139 -9.65 12.02 -5.52
N VAL A 140 -9.67 12.99 -6.37
CA VAL A 140 -10.51 13.01 -7.59
C VAL A 140 -9.87 12.34 -8.82
#